data_3239584dc6ccb8ad82bb7789a5919bea
#
_entry.id   3239584dc6ccb8ad82bb7789a5919bea
#
_cell.length_a   1.000
_cell.length_b   1.000
_cell.length_c   1.000
_cell.angle_alpha   90.00
_cell.angle_beta   90.00
_cell.angle_gamma   90.00
#
_symmetry.space_group_name_H-M   'P 1'
#
loop_
_entity.id
_entity.type
_entity.pdbx_description
1 polymer ?
#
loop_
_entity_poly.entity_id
_entity_poly.type
_entity_poly.pdbx_seq_one_letter_code
_entity_poly.pdbx_strand_id
1 'polypeptide(L)'
;MDSVTQTIVNYIEQTDVTNCEALLAVARIAFLDYLASLAPAEEEQAVQDLARFIGADQNKAVHQNISTNQNKLANLDGYGLNLAIKRADKALYYGFASHYLDFDDAQANLAGHFSTVLYSALLVVLEPTDTWYDFLRAYIIGAELEGIIGSLINPAHRTQGWHSTGTVGVIGAAAAIGALRGLHGESLAQLLSLAATQSAGMFFQSGTDGKPLHAGLAARNGVWAYELLQHTSLTTSTKPFDPERGWFKTMGNIAVTSNDIASRWLAPGQLIDPGLWMKVHPYCSAAICGAEAAEVVAHRIYTSSSYVSKHYNVSPDAEEQGKRRLCATYDSLSVLANIEKEEKCNLCTPSRLFLWDDIDRVTVHFPPGADAALRYTAPSTGREGQFSIEYIVYQVLAYGTVQDELFKIDAIDPIVRDYMLRIERVYDLPKVTQSERITKVTVTLKNGDTFTETVNNPKGSPNNPLTMEDIRIKLGLTLETKQIDRVIEAFTNTDEVEPFLRTLRGEGVLHV
;
A
#
# COMPACT_ATOMS: atom_id res chain seq x y z
N MET A 1 11.63 -32.09 20.57
CA MET A 1 11.18 -31.28 19.44
C MET A 1 11.75 -29.88 19.66
N ASP A 2 12.40 -29.33 18.65
CA ASP A 2 12.91 -27.96 18.77
C ASP A 2 11.74 -27.01 18.92
N SER A 3 11.89 -26.00 19.77
CA SER A 3 10.86 -24.98 20.02
C SER A 3 10.65 -24.13 18.76
N VAL A 4 9.40 -23.95 18.33
CA VAL A 4 9.05 -23.06 17.21
C VAL A 4 9.56 -21.65 17.46
N THR A 5 9.42 -21.17 18.71
CA THR A 5 9.93 -19.85 19.11
C THR A 5 11.44 -19.77 18.95
N GLN A 6 12.18 -20.80 19.38
CA GLN A 6 13.64 -20.80 19.25
C GLN A 6 14.07 -20.84 17.78
N THR A 7 13.35 -21.56 16.93
CA THR A 7 13.59 -21.58 15.49
C THR A 7 13.43 -20.18 14.87
N ILE A 8 12.33 -19.48 15.19
CA ILE A 8 12.10 -18.11 14.73
C ILE A 8 13.21 -17.18 15.23
N VAL A 9 13.57 -17.23 16.52
CA VAL A 9 14.65 -16.43 17.12
C VAL A 9 15.96 -16.68 16.38
N ASN A 10 16.35 -17.94 16.15
CA ASN A 10 17.59 -18.29 15.46
C ASN A 10 17.62 -17.73 14.02
N TYR A 11 16.52 -17.78 13.29
CA TYR A 11 16.45 -17.23 11.94
C TYR A 11 16.54 -15.70 11.94
N ILE A 12 15.89 -14.99 12.85
CA ILE A 12 16.00 -13.52 12.96
C ILE A 12 17.46 -13.11 13.22
N GLU A 13 18.13 -13.82 14.13
CA GLU A 13 19.53 -13.55 14.49
C GLU A 13 20.51 -13.80 13.36
N GLN A 14 20.34 -14.97 12.69
CA GLN A 14 21.34 -15.49 11.75
C GLN A 14 21.11 -15.04 10.30
N THR A 15 19.96 -14.42 9.99
CA THR A 15 19.66 -13.98 8.63
C THR A 15 20.62 -12.89 8.18
N ASP A 16 21.38 -13.20 7.15
CA ASP A 16 22.24 -12.30 6.40
C ASP A 16 21.69 -12.17 4.97
N VAL A 17 21.49 -10.94 4.52
CA VAL A 17 20.97 -10.61 3.18
C VAL A 17 21.99 -9.85 2.32
N THR A 18 23.27 -9.83 2.73
CA THR A 18 24.33 -9.09 2.04
C THR A 18 24.43 -9.46 0.57
N ASN A 19 24.21 -10.72 0.22
CA ASN A 19 24.27 -11.21 -1.17
C ASN A 19 22.86 -11.39 -1.79
N CYS A 20 21.82 -10.82 -1.19
CA CYS A 20 20.43 -10.95 -1.63
C CYS A 20 19.96 -9.65 -2.32
N GLU A 21 20.64 -9.23 -3.39
CA GLU A 21 20.37 -7.95 -4.07
C GLU A 21 18.91 -7.79 -4.50
N ALA A 22 18.26 -8.88 -4.94
CA ALA A 22 16.85 -8.85 -5.30
C ALA A 22 15.94 -8.46 -4.13
N LEU A 23 16.18 -9.02 -2.93
CA LEU A 23 15.43 -8.67 -1.72
C LEU A 23 15.68 -7.22 -1.30
N LEU A 24 16.96 -6.78 -1.33
CA LEU A 24 17.34 -5.41 -1.00
C LEU A 24 16.72 -4.41 -1.97
N ALA A 25 16.69 -4.73 -3.28
CA ALA A 25 16.08 -3.87 -4.29
C ALA A 25 14.57 -3.71 -4.07
N VAL A 26 13.85 -4.81 -3.80
CA VAL A 26 12.41 -4.74 -3.48
C VAL A 26 12.18 -3.94 -2.19
N ALA A 27 12.98 -4.17 -1.15
CA ALA A 27 12.86 -3.44 0.10
C ALA A 27 13.09 -1.92 -0.09
N ARG A 28 14.06 -1.51 -0.94
CA ARG A 28 14.28 -0.10 -1.27
C ARG A 28 13.07 0.53 -1.95
N ILE A 29 12.53 -0.12 -2.97
CA ILE A 29 11.33 0.36 -3.66
C ILE A 29 10.13 0.42 -2.71
N ALA A 30 9.93 -0.61 -1.87
CA ALA A 30 8.87 -0.64 -0.87
C ALA A 30 8.97 0.49 0.16
N PHE A 31 10.19 0.92 0.54
CA PHE A 31 10.36 2.08 1.42
C PHE A 31 9.95 3.39 0.75
N LEU A 32 10.35 3.58 -0.50
CA LEU A 32 9.96 4.78 -1.27
C LEU A 32 8.46 4.79 -1.56
N ASP A 33 7.85 3.63 -1.84
CA ASP A 33 6.40 3.45 -1.99
C ASP A 33 5.65 3.77 -0.70
N TYR A 34 6.19 3.35 0.45
CA TYR A 34 5.67 3.70 1.76
C TYR A 34 5.68 5.22 1.99
N LEU A 35 6.78 5.91 1.68
CA LEU A 35 6.85 7.38 1.79
C LEU A 35 5.85 8.07 0.84
N ALA A 36 5.70 7.55 -0.37
CA ALA A 36 4.74 8.06 -1.35
C ALA A 36 3.28 7.81 -0.94
N SER A 37 3.02 6.84 -0.08
CA SER A 37 1.69 6.57 0.49
C SER A 37 1.42 7.40 1.74
N LEU A 38 2.45 7.73 2.51
CA LEU A 38 2.37 8.52 3.72
C LEU A 38 2.11 10.01 3.42
N ALA A 39 2.88 10.59 2.50
CA ALA A 39 2.88 12.03 2.26
C ALA A 39 1.49 12.62 1.86
N PRO A 40 0.70 12.04 0.94
CA PRO A 40 -0.61 12.57 0.59
C PRO A 40 -1.66 12.45 1.70
N ALA A 41 -1.49 11.50 2.62
CA ALA A 41 -2.44 11.28 3.70
C ALA A 41 -2.37 12.35 4.81
N GLU A 42 -1.28 13.11 4.90
CA GLU A 42 -1.12 14.17 5.89
C GLU A 42 -2.15 15.31 5.73
N GLU A 43 -2.73 15.48 4.56
CA GLU A 43 -3.77 16.45 4.29
C GLU A 43 -5.17 15.99 4.76
N GLU A 44 -5.32 14.70 5.07
CA GLU A 44 -6.59 14.11 5.48
C GLU A 44 -6.99 14.48 6.91
N GLN A 45 -8.26 14.88 7.10
CA GLN A 45 -8.75 15.38 8.38
C GLN A 45 -8.56 14.40 9.53
N ALA A 46 -8.83 13.10 9.31
CA ALA A 46 -8.69 12.08 10.36
C ALA A 46 -7.23 11.85 10.75
N VAL A 47 -6.27 12.00 9.81
CA VAL A 47 -4.83 11.92 10.07
C VAL A 47 -4.39 13.10 10.93
N GLN A 48 -4.87 14.32 10.60
CA GLN A 48 -4.62 15.52 11.40
C GLN A 48 -5.26 15.43 12.79
N ASP A 49 -6.45 14.86 12.91
CA ASP A 49 -7.13 14.66 14.19
C ASP A 49 -6.35 13.70 15.07
N LEU A 50 -5.83 12.60 14.50
CA LEU A 50 -4.97 11.66 15.24
C LEU A 50 -3.68 12.35 15.69
N ALA A 51 -3.02 13.13 14.84
CA ALA A 51 -1.84 13.90 15.18
C ALA A 51 -2.10 14.80 16.41
N ARG A 52 -3.22 15.54 16.40
CA ARG A 52 -3.65 16.38 17.54
C ARG A 52 -3.92 15.56 18.80
N PHE A 53 -4.60 14.44 18.66
CA PHE A 53 -4.93 13.56 19.77
C PHE A 53 -3.70 13.01 20.49
N ILE A 54 -2.64 12.62 19.78
CA ILE A 54 -1.39 12.14 20.36
C ILE A 54 -0.48 13.26 20.89
N GLY A 55 -0.90 14.52 20.80
CA GLY A 55 -0.19 15.67 21.35
C GLY A 55 0.80 16.34 20.39
N ALA A 56 0.77 16.04 19.12
CA ALA A 56 1.59 16.69 18.10
C ALA A 56 1.32 18.20 17.98
N ASP A 57 0.13 18.66 18.38
CA ASP A 57 -0.37 20.03 18.19
C ASP A 57 -0.05 20.99 19.35
N GLN A 58 0.75 20.58 20.36
CA GLN A 58 1.03 21.44 21.51
C GLN A 58 1.99 22.62 21.21
N ASN A 59 2.55 22.71 20.01
CA ASN A 59 3.44 23.81 19.60
C ASN A 59 2.84 24.68 18.48
N LYS A 60 1.66 25.28 18.71
CA LYS A 60 1.08 26.30 17.80
C LYS A 60 2.00 27.50 17.50
N ALA A 61 3.07 27.69 18.26
CA ALA A 61 4.02 28.78 18.02
C ALA A 61 4.91 28.58 16.78
N VAL A 62 5.07 27.33 16.30
CA VAL A 62 5.89 27.01 15.11
C VAL A 62 5.05 27.13 13.83
N HIS A 63 3.72 26.92 13.90
CA HIS A 63 2.83 26.91 12.73
C HIS A 63 2.48 28.29 12.16
N GLN A 64 2.68 29.39 12.92
CA GLN A 64 2.38 30.73 12.39
C GLN A 64 3.37 31.23 11.32
N ASN A 65 4.50 30.56 11.12
CA ASN A 65 5.51 30.91 10.13
C ASN A 65 5.61 29.97 8.92
N ILE A 66 4.78 28.92 8.83
CA ILE A 66 4.82 27.92 7.73
C ILE A 66 3.67 28.17 6.71
N SER A 67 3.35 29.43 6.44
CA SER A 67 2.39 29.77 5.37
C SER A 67 3.00 29.85 3.96
N THR A 68 4.20 29.34 3.76
CA THR A 68 4.84 29.26 2.44
C THR A 68 5.24 27.83 2.14
N ASN A 69 4.72 27.30 1.08
CA ASN A 69 4.84 26.00 0.41
C ASN A 69 6.24 25.33 0.32
N GLN A 70 7.19 25.58 1.21
CA GLN A 70 8.59 25.26 0.95
C GLN A 70 9.16 23.97 1.58
N ASN A 71 8.40 23.20 2.41
CA ASN A 71 8.98 22.01 3.04
C ASN A 71 7.96 20.96 3.44
N LYS A 72 7.28 20.32 2.47
CA LYS A 72 6.38 19.19 2.77
C LYS A 72 7.11 17.94 3.30
N LEU A 73 8.40 17.76 3.03
CA LEU A 73 9.23 16.69 3.62
C LEU A 73 9.73 17.03 5.04
N ALA A 74 9.97 18.31 5.33
CA ALA A 74 10.18 18.74 6.71
C ALA A 74 8.90 18.60 7.53
N ASN A 75 7.76 18.42 6.88
CA ASN A 75 6.48 18.12 7.51
C ASN A 75 6.27 16.62 7.76
N LEU A 76 7.10 15.71 7.30
CA LEU A 76 7.20 14.39 7.93
C LEU A 76 7.67 14.51 9.42
N ASP A 77 8.46 15.53 9.74
CA ASP A 77 8.64 16.08 11.08
C ASP A 77 7.81 17.38 11.32
N GLY A 78 7.14 17.89 10.32
CA GLY A 78 6.51 19.24 10.29
C GLY A 78 5.26 19.38 11.11
N TYR A 79 4.63 18.28 11.50
CA TYR A 79 3.76 18.27 12.66
C TYR A 79 4.59 18.33 13.95
N GLY A 80 5.89 18.80 13.87
CA GLY A 80 6.72 18.95 15.03
C GLY A 80 6.41 17.80 15.99
N LEU A 81 6.61 16.54 15.56
CA LEU A 81 6.49 15.42 16.48
C LEU A 81 7.54 15.67 17.53
N ASN A 82 7.16 16.58 18.43
CA ASN A 82 7.97 17.10 19.51
C ASN A 82 8.77 15.95 20.09
N LEU A 83 10.00 16.18 20.46
CA LEU A 83 10.82 15.25 21.27
C LEU A 83 10.05 14.69 22.48
N ALA A 84 8.95 15.36 22.89
CA ALA A 84 8.03 14.92 23.95
C ALA A 84 7.05 13.81 23.52
N ILE A 85 6.81 13.54 22.21
CA ILE A 85 5.91 12.46 21.78
C ILE A 85 6.67 11.13 21.88
N LYS A 86 6.05 10.16 22.53
CA LYS A 86 6.61 8.81 22.68
C LYS A 86 6.81 8.14 21.31
N ARG A 87 7.89 7.40 21.13
CA ARG A 87 8.19 6.66 19.89
C ARG A 87 7.00 5.79 19.44
N ALA A 88 6.36 5.11 20.39
CA ALA A 88 5.20 4.28 20.10
C ALA A 88 4.02 5.08 19.49
N ASP A 89 3.76 6.30 19.98
CA ASP A 89 2.68 7.14 19.43
C ASP A 89 3.06 7.72 18.05
N LYS A 90 4.33 7.97 17.79
CA LYS A 90 4.83 8.29 16.44
C LYS A 90 4.60 7.12 15.46
N ALA A 91 4.89 5.89 15.89
CA ALA A 91 4.64 4.70 15.09
C ALA A 91 3.14 4.52 14.80
N LEU A 92 2.26 4.82 15.77
CA LEU A 92 0.81 4.86 15.55
C LEU A 92 0.44 5.83 14.42
N TYR A 93 0.95 7.05 14.48
CA TYR A 93 0.67 8.07 13.46
C TYR A 93 1.14 7.64 12.08
N TYR A 94 2.40 7.23 11.96
CA TYR A 94 2.97 6.83 10.68
C TYR A 94 2.25 5.62 10.06
N GLY A 95 1.93 4.60 10.85
CA GLY A 95 1.22 3.43 10.35
C GLY A 95 -0.23 3.73 10.00
N PHE A 96 -0.90 4.61 10.73
CA PHE A 96 -2.24 5.08 10.39
C PHE A 96 -2.23 5.90 9.08
N ALA A 97 -1.35 6.89 8.99
CA ALA A 97 -1.29 7.79 7.86
C ALA A 97 -0.88 7.07 6.57
N SER A 98 0.19 6.25 6.61
CA SER A 98 0.65 5.53 5.41
C SER A 98 -0.36 4.52 4.86
N HIS A 99 -1.28 4.02 5.70
CA HIS A 99 -2.36 3.11 5.29
C HIS A 99 -3.70 3.80 5.03
N TYR A 100 -3.82 5.10 5.36
CA TYR A 100 -5.10 5.81 5.35
C TYR A 100 -5.78 5.83 3.99
N LEU A 101 -5.05 6.12 2.93
CA LEU A 101 -5.57 6.19 1.57
C LEU A 101 -5.66 4.81 0.87
N ASP A 102 -5.31 3.72 1.55
CA ASP A 102 -5.18 2.38 0.94
C ASP A 102 -4.26 2.38 -0.29
N PHE A 103 -3.19 3.21 -0.25
CA PHE A 103 -2.27 3.45 -1.35
C PHE A 103 -0.96 2.66 -1.22
N ASP A 104 -0.71 2.11 -0.06
CA ASP A 104 0.42 1.26 0.30
C ASP A 104 0.33 -0.15 -0.33
N ASP A 105 1.46 -0.87 -0.27
CA ASP A 105 1.56 -2.22 -0.80
C ASP A 105 0.62 -3.22 -0.13
N ALA A 106 0.44 -4.37 -0.77
CA ALA A 106 -0.27 -5.52 -0.23
C ALA A 106 0.50 -6.81 -0.51
N GLN A 107 0.37 -7.79 0.38
CA GLN A 107 1.02 -9.09 0.23
C GLN A 107 0.01 -10.23 0.38
N ALA A 108 0.09 -11.21 -0.53
CA ALA A 108 -0.95 -12.23 -0.68
C ALA A 108 -1.00 -13.23 0.46
N ASN A 109 0.14 -13.76 0.93
CA ASN A 109 0.21 -14.74 2.02
C ASN A 109 -0.26 -14.13 3.34
N LEU A 110 0.15 -12.90 3.63
CA LEU A 110 -0.38 -12.15 4.78
C LEU A 110 -1.88 -11.86 4.63
N ALA A 111 -2.35 -11.68 3.40
CA ALA A 111 -3.65 -11.07 3.10
C ALA A 111 -3.79 -9.70 3.80
N GLY A 112 -2.73 -8.90 3.74
CA GLY A 112 -2.52 -7.66 4.48
C GLY A 112 -1.40 -6.81 3.90
N HIS A 113 -0.83 -5.93 4.72
CA HIS A 113 0.08 -4.87 4.31
C HIS A 113 1.35 -4.89 5.18
N PHE A 114 2.52 -5.05 4.57
CA PHE A 114 3.80 -5.12 5.28
C PHE A 114 4.35 -3.74 5.60
N SER A 115 4.57 -2.93 4.55
CA SER A 115 5.40 -1.72 4.63
C SER A 115 4.85 -0.69 5.59
N THR A 116 3.52 -0.52 5.61
CA THR A 116 2.87 0.43 6.50
C THR A 116 3.11 0.14 7.98
N VAL A 117 3.21 -1.13 8.38
CA VAL A 117 3.50 -1.51 9.78
C VAL A 117 5.00 -1.48 10.05
N LEU A 118 5.78 -2.15 9.21
CA LEU A 118 7.20 -2.39 9.46
C LEU A 118 8.03 -1.10 9.38
N TYR A 119 7.87 -0.30 8.32
CA TYR A 119 8.61 0.96 8.20
C TYR A 119 8.18 1.98 9.24
N SER A 120 6.91 2.03 9.60
CA SER A 120 6.44 2.91 10.68
C SER A 120 7.07 2.57 12.03
N ALA A 121 7.24 1.28 12.31
CA ALA A 121 7.90 0.84 13.53
C ALA A 121 9.43 1.07 13.49
N LEU A 122 10.07 0.77 12.35
CA LEU A 122 11.52 0.91 12.18
C LEU A 122 11.97 2.37 12.21
N LEU A 123 11.26 3.28 11.52
CA LEU A 123 11.63 4.70 11.47
C LEU A 123 11.73 5.36 12.85
N VAL A 124 10.88 4.99 13.79
CA VAL A 124 10.86 5.61 15.12
C VAL A 124 11.92 5.06 16.07
N VAL A 125 12.49 3.91 15.73
CA VAL A 125 13.60 3.30 16.50
C VAL A 125 14.95 3.43 15.78
N LEU A 126 14.97 4.01 14.58
CA LEU A 126 16.18 4.24 13.79
C LEU A 126 17.09 5.26 14.51
N GLU A 127 18.38 4.97 14.58
CA GLU A 127 19.40 5.79 15.22
C GLU A 127 20.41 6.31 14.17
N PRO A 128 21.06 7.46 14.40
CA PRO A 128 22.02 8.04 13.45
C PRO A 128 23.21 7.14 13.11
N THR A 129 23.51 6.16 13.95
CA THR A 129 24.60 5.19 13.78
C THR A 129 24.20 3.96 12.97
N ASP A 130 22.92 3.79 12.67
CA ASP A 130 22.45 2.68 11.86
C ASP A 130 22.83 2.88 10.38
N THR A 131 22.84 1.78 9.63
CA THR A 131 23.07 1.79 8.19
C THR A 131 21.76 1.50 7.42
N TRP A 132 21.71 1.90 6.16
CA TRP A 132 20.60 1.50 5.28
C TRP A 132 20.54 -0.02 5.12
N TYR A 133 21.68 -0.70 5.12
CA TYR A 133 21.71 -2.15 5.11
C TYR A 133 20.99 -2.75 6.32
N ASP A 134 21.29 -2.27 7.54
CA ASP A 134 20.66 -2.76 8.77
C ASP A 134 19.14 -2.50 8.77
N PHE A 135 18.74 -1.31 8.30
CA PHE A 135 17.34 -0.92 8.18
C PHE A 135 16.57 -1.82 7.21
N LEU A 136 17.12 -2.04 6.00
CA LEU A 136 16.51 -2.89 4.98
C LEU A 136 16.51 -4.36 5.40
N ARG A 137 17.60 -4.84 5.99
CA ARG A 137 17.68 -6.20 6.56
C ARG A 137 16.59 -6.42 7.60
N ALA A 138 16.40 -5.46 8.50
CA ALA A 138 15.35 -5.53 9.52
C ALA A 138 13.94 -5.59 8.90
N TYR A 139 13.66 -4.77 7.88
CA TYR A 139 12.41 -4.83 7.13
C TYR A 139 12.21 -6.20 6.47
N ILE A 140 13.22 -6.72 5.78
CA ILE A 140 13.16 -8.04 5.12
C ILE A 140 12.83 -9.14 6.14
N ILE A 141 13.45 -9.14 7.32
CA ILE A 141 13.20 -10.11 8.38
C ILE A 141 11.76 -10.01 8.91
N GLY A 142 11.27 -8.80 9.16
CA GLY A 142 9.89 -8.58 9.59
C GLY A 142 8.88 -9.07 8.55
N ALA A 143 9.09 -8.71 7.29
CA ALA A 143 8.25 -9.12 6.16
C ALA A 143 8.26 -10.64 5.94
N GLU A 144 9.44 -11.27 6.07
CA GLU A 144 9.58 -12.72 5.98
C GLU A 144 8.75 -13.42 7.04
N LEU A 145 8.88 -13.00 8.31
CA LEU A 145 8.11 -13.61 9.39
C LEU A 145 6.60 -13.39 9.22
N GLU A 146 6.17 -12.17 8.86
CA GLU A 146 4.75 -11.89 8.61
C GLU A 146 4.17 -12.76 7.49
N GLY A 147 4.90 -12.87 6.37
CA GLY A 147 4.47 -13.66 5.24
C GLY A 147 4.42 -15.16 5.54
N ILE A 148 5.39 -15.69 6.27
CA ILE A 148 5.39 -17.10 6.72
C ILE A 148 4.20 -17.34 7.64
N ILE A 149 4.00 -16.53 8.68
CA ILE A 149 2.85 -16.63 9.57
C ILE A 149 1.55 -16.58 8.77
N GLY A 150 1.43 -15.58 7.88
CA GLY A 150 0.28 -15.40 7.02
C GLY A 150 -0.03 -16.62 6.16
N SER A 151 1.00 -17.22 5.53
CA SER A 151 0.86 -18.41 4.69
C SER A 151 0.34 -19.65 5.47
N LEU A 152 0.62 -19.71 6.77
CA LEU A 152 0.22 -20.81 7.62
C LEU A 152 -1.23 -20.66 8.13
N ILE A 153 -1.68 -19.43 8.40
CA ILE A 153 -3.00 -19.20 9.03
C ILE A 153 -4.11 -18.83 8.05
N ASN A 154 -3.79 -18.22 6.92
CA ASN A 154 -4.78 -17.80 5.92
C ASN A 154 -5.14 -18.96 4.95
N PRO A 155 -6.35 -18.99 4.40
CA PRO A 155 -7.42 -17.97 4.53
C PRO A 155 -8.29 -18.09 5.79
N ALA A 156 -8.08 -19.11 6.63
CA ALA A 156 -8.95 -19.40 7.78
C ALA A 156 -9.01 -18.22 8.77
N HIS A 157 -7.87 -17.60 9.08
CA HIS A 157 -7.78 -16.45 9.98
C HIS A 157 -8.64 -15.27 9.48
N ARG A 158 -8.51 -14.92 8.21
CA ARG A 158 -9.33 -13.88 7.59
C ARG A 158 -10.82 -14.24 7.56
N THR A 159 -11.15 -15.50 7.26
CA THR A 159 -12.53 -15.98 7.24
C THR A 159 -13.18 -15.94 8.62
N GLN A 160 -12.40 -16.10 9.69
CA GLN A 160 -12.86 -15.92 11.07
C GLN A 160 -13.12 -14.44 11.44
N GLY A 161 -12.74 -13.50 10.59
CA GLY A 161 -12.97 -12.08 10.78
C GLY A 161 -11.77 -11.28 11.29
N TRP A 162 -10.57 -11.87 11.30
CA TRP A 162 -9.35 -11.16 11.69
C TRP A 162 -8.77 -10.33 10.53
N HIS A 163 -8.11 -9.23 10.86
CA HIS A 163 -7.34 -8.40 9.94
C HIS A 163 -5.85 -8.63 10.15
N SER A 164 -5.23 -9.41 9.25
CA SER A 164 -3.84 -9.88 9.41
C SER A 164 -2.82 -8.74 9.57
N THR A 165 -3.02 -7.58 8.94
CA THR A 165 -2.19 -6.38 9.13
C THR A 165 -2.07 -5.98 10.61
N GLY A 166 -3.17 -6.09 11.38
CA GLY A 166 -3.16 -5.79 12.80
C GLY A 166 -2.65 -6.95 13.65
N THR A 167 -3.11 -8.18 13.35
CA THR A 167 -2.85 -9.34 14.22
C THR A 167 -1.45 -9.94 14.05
N VAL A 168 -0.92 -9.96 12.83
CA VAL A 168 0.42 -10.48 12.49
C VAL A 168 1.45 -9.36 12.47
N GLY A 169 1.07 -8.19 11.95
CA GLY A 169 1.98 -7.05 11.80
C GLY A 169 2.68 -6.63 13.09
N VAL A 170 2.02 -6.74 14.26
CA VAL A 170 2.67 -6.46 15.54
C VAL A 170 3.85 -7.41 15.83
N ILE A 171 3.76 -8.66 15.39
CA ILE A 171 4.83 -9.66 15.54
C ILE A 171 5.97 -9.34 14.56
N GLY A 172 5.63 -9.01 13.30
CA GLY A 172 6.60 -8.57 12.31
C GLY A 172 7.35 -7.32 12.72
N ALA A 173 6.64 -6.32 13.24
CA ALA A 173 7.27 -5.10 13.78
C ALA A 173 8.26 -5.42 14.91
N ALA A 174 7.90 -6.29 15.85
CA ALA A 174 8.79 -6.72 16.92
C ALA A 174 10.01 -7.48 16.39
N ALA A 175 9.83 -8.36 15.40
CA ALA A 175 10.94 -9.08 14.77
C ALA A 175 11.90 -8.12 14.05
N ALA A 176 11.36 -7.17 13.29
CA ALA A 176 12.14 -6.14 12.60
C ALA A 176 12.93 -5.27 13.58
N ILE A 177 12.28 -4.78 14.66
CA ILE A 177 12.95 -4.01 15.71
C ILE A 177 14.04 -4.84 16.40
N GLY A 178 13.73 -6.10 16.73
CA GLY A 178 14.71 -7.02 17.35
C GLY A 178 15.94 -7.21 16.48
N ALA A 179 15.75 -7.40 15.17
CA ALA A 179 16.84 -7.51 14.19
C ALA A 179 17.67 -6.23 14.08
N LEU A 180 17.01 -5.05 14.00
CA LEU A 180 17.70 -3.75 13.92
C LEU A 180 18.48 -3.42 15.18
N ARG A 181 17.93 -3.74 16.34
CA ARG A 181 18.55 -3.46 17.65
C ARG A 181 19.46 -4.58 18.16
N GLY A 182 19.69 -5.62 17.35
CA GLY A 182 20.60 -6.72 17.69
C GLY A 182 20.19 -7.50 18.92
N LEU A 183 18.89 -7.70 19.16
CA LEU A 183 18.41 -8.52 20.26
C LEU A 183 18.62 -10.02 19.96
N HIS A 184 18.99 -10.78 21.00
CA HIS A 184 19.34 -12.19 20.87
C HIS A 184 18.66 -13.08 21.93
N GLY A 185 18.54 -14.36 21.63
CA GLY A 185 18.14 -15.42 22.56
C GLY A 185 16.88 -15.09 23.33
N GLU A 186 16.97 -15.10 24.62
CA GLU A 186 15.84 -14.90 25.52
C GLU A 186 15.22 -13.51 25.38
N SER A 187 16.02 -12.45 25.20
CA SER A 187 15.52 -11.08 25.07
C SER A 187 14.70 -10.89 23.80
N LEU A 188 15.10 -11.52 22.69
CA LEU A 188 14.31 -11.52 21.45
C LEU A 188 13.02 -12.33 21.59
N ALA A 189 13.07 -13.49 22.23
CA ALA A 189 11.89 -14.29 22.54
C ALA A 189 10.89 -13.55 23.42
N GLN A 190 11.36 -12.78 24.41
CA GLN A 190 10.55 -11.94 25.28
C GLN A 190 9.92 -10.78 24.50
N LEU A 191 10.66 -10.12 23.59
CA LEU A 191 10.12 -9.08 22.71
C LEU A 191 8.98 -9.62 21.86
N LEU A 192 9.19 -10.75 21.18
CA LEU A 192 8.16 -11.41 20.38
C LEU A 192 6.93 -11.81 21.21
N SER A 193 7.14 -12.23 22.45
CA SER A 193 6.07 -12.59 23.38
C SER A 193 5.23 -11.38 23.79
N LEU A 194 5.88 -10.26 24.15
CA LEU A 194 5.19 -9.00 24.47
C LEU A 194 4.39 -8.49 23.27
N ALA A 195 4.90 -8.62 22.06
CA ALA A 195 4.19 -8.24 20.83
C ALA A 195 3.01 -9.19 20.54
N ALA A 196 3.23 -10.50 20.58
CA ALA A 196 2.23 -11.50 20.25
C ALA A 196 0.96 -11.39 21.11
N THR A 197 1.10 -11.03 22.39
CA THR A 197 -0.06 -10.85 23.28
C THR A 197 -0.88 -9.60 22.96
N GLN A 198 -0.40 -8.70 22.08
CA GLN A 198 -1.07 -7.48 21.65
C GLN A 198 -1.69 -7.61 20.25
N SER A 199 -1.74 -8.82 19.69
CA SER A 199 -2.37 -9.09 18.40
C SER A 199 -3.84 -8.71 18.42
N ALA A 200 -4.26 -7.76 17.58
CA ALA A 200 -5.63 -7.26 17.52
C ALA A 200 -5.97 -6.75 16.11
N GLY A 201 -7.25 -6.56 15.85
CA GLY A 201 -7.77 -6.02 14.60
C GLY A 201 -8.79 -6.95 13.93
N MET A 202 -9.94 -6.37 13.54
CA MET A 202 -11.04 -7.15 12.96
C MET A 202 -11.40 -6.65 11.57
N PHE A 203 -11.60 -7.57 10.64
CA PHE A 203 -11.79 -7.31 9.22
C PHE A 203 -13.07 -6.51 8.91
N PHE A 204 -14.07 -6.49 9.81
CA PHE A 204 -15.29 -5.70 9.61
C PHE A 204 -15.04 -4.20 9.48
N GLN A 205 -13.89 -3.72 9.94
CA GLN A 205 -13.46 -2.32 9.78
C GLN A 205 -12.97 -1.97 8.36
N SER A 206 -12.87 -2.95 7.46
CA SER A 206 -12.51 -2.67 6.06
C SER A 206 -13.49 -1.67 5.43
N GLY A 207 -12.96 -0.61 4.80
CA GLY A 207 -13.76 0.50 4.25
C GLY A 207 -14.08 1.63 5.25
N THR A 208 -13.54 1.58 6.47
CA THR A 208 -13.64 2.64 7.48
C THR A 208 -12.25 3.05 7.96
N ASP A 209 -12.14 4.15 8.69
CA ASP A 209 -10.87 4.61 9.29
C ASP A 209 -10.34 3.64 10.38
N GLY A 210 -11.16 2.73 10.87
CA GLY A 210 -10.72 1.64 11.73
C GLY A 210 -9.76 0.66 11.06
N LYS A 211 -9.80 0.53 9.71
CA LYS A 211 -8.85 -0.34 8.98
C LYS A 211 -7.41 0.20 9.06
N PRO A 212 -7.10 1.44 8.64
CA PRO A 212 -5.76 2.00 8.77
C PRO A 212 -5.30 2.13 10.24
N LEU A 213 -6.23 2.32 11.19
CA LEU A 213 -5.89 2.34 12.60
C LEU A 213 -5.25 1.02 13.06
N HIS A 214 -5.63 -0.13 12.48
CA HIS A 214 -4.99 -1.41 12.82
C HIS A 214 -3.51 -1.45 12.46
N ALA A 215 -3.10 -0.86 11.32
CA ALA A 215 -1.70 -0.77 10.93
C ALA A 215 -0.91 0.10 11.91
N GLY A 216 -1.45 1.27 12.26
CA GLY A 216 -0.86 2.15 13.25
C GLY A 216 -0.74 1.49 14.63
N LEU A 217 -1.77 0.79 15.09
CA LEU A 217 -1.74 0.08 16.36
C LEU A 217 -0.74 -1.09 16.35
N ALA A 218 -0.60 -1.82 15.24
CA ALA A 218 0.39 -2.88 15.12
C ALA A 218 1.81 -2.34 15.21
N ALA A 219 2.14 -1.28 14.47
CA ALA A 219 3.43 -0.60 14.55
C ALA A 219 3.70 -0.07 15.96
N ARG A 220 2.73 0.65 16.55
CA ARG A 220 2.78 1.16 17.92
C ARG A 220 3.08 0.06 18.94
N ASN A 221 2.35 -1.04 18.86
CA ASN A 221 2.44 -2.12 19.84
C ASN A 221 3.76 -2.90 19.71
N GLY A 222 4.34 -3.02 18.50
CA GLY A 222 5.69 -3.53 18.32
C GLY A 222 6.75 -2.65 19.00
N VAL A 223 6.67 -1.34 18.80
CA VAL A 223 7.55 -0.37 19.46
C VAL A 223 7.33 -0.36 20.98
N TRP A 224 6.07 -0.38 21.41
CA TRP A 224 5.72 -0.45 22.84
C TRP A 224 6.28 -1.70 23.51
N ALA A 225 6.20 -2.87 22.85
CA ALA A 225 6.79 -4.10 23.36
C ALA A 225 8.31 -3.96 23.55
N TYR A 226 9.01 -3.33 22.60
CA TYR A 226 10.43 -3.04 22.69
C TYR A 226 10.76 -2.08 23.85
N GLU A 227 10.02 -0.97 23.98
CA GLU A 227 10.23 0.00 25.09
C GLU A 227 9.96 -0.64 26.46
N LEU A 228 8.92 -1.48 26.59
CA LEU A 228 8.65 -2.23 27.81
C LEU A 228 9.83 -3.14 28.18
N LEU A 229 10.37 -3.87 27.20
CA LEU A 229 11.52 -4.74 27.41
C LEU A 229 12.76 -3.94 27.87
N GLN A 230 13.00 -2.75 27.29
CA GLN A 230 14.19 -1.95 27.59
C GLN A 230 14.10 -1.18 28.90
N HIS A 231 12.91 -0.75 29.31
CA HIS A 231 12.75 0.23 30.39
C HIS A 231 12.01 -0.31 31.62
N THR A 232 11.64 -1.61 31.62
CA THR A 232 10.95 -2.19 32.77
C THR A 232 11.53 -3.57 33.12
N SER A 233 11.20 -4.04 34.31
CA SER A 233 11.53 -5.39 34.77
C SER A 233 10.37 -6.37 34.58
N LEU A 234 9.48 -6.12 33.58
CA LEU A 234 8.36 -7.02 33.28
C LEU A 234 8.86 -8.38 32.82
N THR A 235 8.40 -9.41 33.48
CA THR A 235 8.64 -10.80 33.05
C THR A 235 7.55 -11.23 32.06
N THR A 236 7.97 -12.00 31.05
CA THR A 236 7.06 -12.56 30.04
C THR A 236 7.50 -13.97 29.65
N SER A 237 6.61 -14.71 29.00
CA SER A 237 6.95 -16.03 28.44
C SER A 237 8.03 -15.89 27.37
N THR A 238 8.87 -16.89 27.24
CA THR A 238 9.84 -17.02 26.14
C THR A 238 9.39 -18.00 25.05
N LYS A 239 8.11 -18.44 25.10
CA LYS A 239 7.55 -19.45 24.21
C LYS A 239 6.20 -19.05 23.59
N PRO A 240 6.10 -17.85 22.97
CA PRO A 240 4.81 -17.35 22.46
C PRO A 240 4.24 -18.22 21.31
N PHE A 241 5.06 -18.96 20.58
CA PHE A 241 4.66 -19.73 19.41
C PHE A 241 4.60 -21.23 19.63
N ASP A 242 4.92 -21.71 20.83
CA ASP A 242 4.94 -23.15 21.10
C ASP A 242 3.52 -23.74 21.18
N PRO A 243 3.32 -25.05 20.82
CA PRO A 243 2.07 -25.54 20.25
C PRO A 243 0.87 -25.65 21.18
N GLU A 244 1.06 -25.75 22.50
CA GLU A 244 -0.07 -26.08 23.37
C GLU A 244 -1.03 -24.93 23.63
N ARG A 245 -0.51 -23.72 23.88
CA ARG A 245 -1.27 -22.49 24.17
C ARG A 245 -0.68 -21.24 23.52
N GLY A 246 0.20 -21.42 22.54
CA GLY A 246 0.86 -20.34 21.84
C GLY A 246 -0.05 -19.64 20.84
N TRP A 247 0.49 -18.60 20.24
CA TRP A 247 -0.21 -17.69 19.33
C TRP A 247 -0.87 -18.43 18.14
N PHE A 248 -0.15 -19.37 17.49
CA PHE A 248 -0.69 -20.13 16.36
C PHE A 248 -1.93 -20.94 16.72
N LYS A 249 -1.94 -21.53 17.91
CA LYS A 249 -3.09 -22.29 18.39
C LYS A 249 -4.27 -21.36 18.68
N THR A 250 -4.01 -20.21 19.29
CA THR A 250 -5.06 -19.26 19.69
C THR A 250 -5.64 -18.51 18.52
N MET A 251 -4.79 -17.98 17.63
CA MET A 251 -5.17 -17.08 16.53
C MET A 251 -5.43 -17.80 15.21
N GLY A 252 -4.76 -18.92 14.97
CA GLY A 252 -4.87 -19.70 13.73
C GLY A 252 -5.60 -21.03 13.89
N ASN A 253 -5.82 -21.48 15.13
CA ASN A 253 -6.32 -22.83 15.45
C ASN A 253 -5.51 -23.96 14.76
N ILE A 254 -4.21 -23.76 14.59
CA ILE A 254 -3.28 -24.69 13.93
C ILE A 254 -2.16 -25.10 14.89
N ALA A 255 -1.56 -26.24 14.60
CA ALA A 255 -0.30 -26.65 15.20
C ALA A 255 0.82 -26.40 14.17
N VAL A 256 1.84 -25.66 14.57
CA VAL A 256 3.00 -25.30 13.73
C VAL A 256 4.23 -25.98 14.30
N THR A 257 5.10 -26.46 13.42
CA THR A 257 6.37 -27.09 13.76
C THR A 257 7.55 -26.19 13.39
N SER A 258 8.73 -26.46 13.94
CA SER A 258 9.98 -25.79 13.54
C SER A 258 10.26 -25.95 12.04
N ASN A 259 9.91 -27.09 11.44
CA ASN A 259 10.09 -27.33 10.02
C ASN A 259 9.15 -26.47 9.15
N ASP A 260 7.96 -26.15 9.63
CA ASP A 260 7.03 -25.25 8.90
C ASP A 260 7.60 -23.86 8.73
N ILE A 261 8.40 -23.40 9.69
CA ILE A 261 9.14 -22.14 9.61
C ILE A 261 10.39 -22.30 8.73
N ALA A 262 11.23 -23.29 9.06
CA ALA A 262 12.53 -23.50 8.45
C ALA A 262 12.47 -23.73 6.93
N SER A 263 11.47 -24.48 6.47
CA SER A 263 11.32 -24.80 5.03
C SER A 263 10.85 -23.61 4.18
N ARG A 264 10.37 -22.53 4.81
CA ARG A 264 9.86 -21.34 4.11
C ARG A 264 10.79 -20.15 4.21
N TRP A 265 11.66 -20.11 5.24
CA TRP A 265 12.48 -18.93 5.51
C TRP A 265 13.44 -18.63 4.36
N LEU A 266 13.25 -17.47 3.72
CA LEU A 266 13.98 -17.01 2.53
C LEU A 266 14.05 -18.06 1.39
N ALA A 267 12.98 -18.81 1.18
CA ALA A 267 12.90 -19.83 0.15
C ALA A 267 11.70 -19.61 -0.80
N PRO A 268 11.78 -18.61 -1.76
CA PRO A 268 12.90 -17.68 -2.04
C PRO A 268 12.83 -16.37 -1.23
N GLY A 269 11.89 -16.22 -0.33
CA GLY A 269 11.60 -15.05 0.48
C GLY A 269 10.28 -14.37 0.10
N GLN A 270 9.55 -13.88 1.10
CA GLN A 270 8.18 -13.37 0.95
C GLN A 270 8.07 -12.09 0.10
N LEU A 271 9.16 -11.34 -0.04
CA LEU A 271 9.24 -10.18 -0.92
C LEU A 271 9.46 -10.54 -2.39
N ILE A 272 9.86 -11.79 -2.68
CA ILE A 272 10.08 -12.31 -4.04
C ILE A 272 8.90 -13.17 -4.50
N ASP A 273 8.47 -14.11 -3.66
CA ASP A 273 7.33 -14.98 -3.92
C ASP A 273 6.50 -15.14 -2.62
N PRO A 274 5.25 -14.69 -2.64
CA PRO A 274 4.45 -14.16 -3.73
C PRO A 274 4.77 -12.71 -4.14
N GLY A 275 5.70 -12.02 -3.46
CA GLY A 275 6.06 -10.64 -3.75
C GLY A 275 5.04 -9.60 -3.25
N LEU A 276 5.32 -8.33 -3.54
CA LEU A 276 4.48 -7.19 -3.16
C LEU A 276 3.61 -6.73 -4.33
N TRP A 277 2.38 -6.38 -4.02
CA TRP A 277 1.45 -5.69 -4.92
C TRP A 277 1.44 -4.21 -4.54
N MET A 278 2.19 -3.40 -5.25
CA MET A 278 2.23 -1.95 -5.09
C MET A 278 1.12 -1.30 -5.92
N LYS A 279 0.64 -0.15 -5.50
CA LYS A 279 -0.52 0.50 -6.12
C LYS A 279 -0.12 1.78 -6.83
N VAL A 280 -0.65 1.96 -8.03
CA VAL A 280 -0.52 3.21 -8.80
C VAL A 280 -1.55 4.25 -8.33
N HIS A 281 -2.70 3.78 -7.83
CA HIS A 281 -3.82 4.60 -7.37
C HIS A 281 -4.31 4.15 -5.98
N PRO A 282 -4.94 5.04 -5.19
CA PRO A 282 -5.35 4.79 -3.80
C PRO A 282 -6.69 4.03 -3.72
N TYR A 283 -6.68 2.75 -4.09
CA TYR A 283 -7.85 1.86 -3.96
C TYR A 283 -7.45 0.43 -3.56
N CYS A 284 -8.45 -0.37 -3.22
CA CYS A 284 -8.26 -1.76 -2.79
C CYS A 284 -7.53 -2.59 -3.84
N SER A 285 -6.46 -3.26 -3.45
CA SER A 285 -5.60 -4.05 -4.34
C SER A 285 -6.34 -5.18 -5.09
N ALA A 286 -7.53 -5.59 -4.66
CA ALA A 286 -8.36 -6.56 -5.38
C ALA A 286 -8.92 -6.01 -6.70
N ALA A 287 -8.90 -4.69 -6.91
CA ALA A 287 -9.40 -4.05 -8.12
C ALA A 287 -8.31 -3.79 -9.18
N ILE A 288 -7.02 -3.93 -8.86
CA ILE A 288 -5.91 -3.50 -9.75
C ILE A 288 -6.03 -4.14 -11.14
N CYS A 289 -6.23 -5.46 -11.23
CA CYS A 289 -6.38 -6.15 -12.52
C CYS A 289 -7.61 -5.66 -13.30
N GLY A 290 -8.72 -5.39 -12.60
CA GLY A 290 -9.95 -4.91 -13.21
C GLY A 290 -9.84 -3.48 -13.72
N ALA A 291 -9.13 -2.61 -12.98
CA ALA A 291 -8.87 -1.24 -13.38
C ALA A 291 -8.03 -1.20 -14.66
N GLU A 292 -6.90 -1.91 -14.70
CA GLU A 292 -6.02 -1.95 -15.88
C GLU A 292 -6.72 -2.62 -17.08
N ALA A 293 -7.50 -3.68 -16.86
CA ALA A 293 -8.29 -4.28 -17.93
C ALA A 293 -9.31 -3.28 -18.52
N ALA A 294 -9.96 -2.49 -17.64
CA ALA A 294 -10.89 -1.44 -18.09
C ALA A 294 -10.16 -0.32 -18.83
N GLU A 295 -8.92 0.05 -18.45
CA GLU A 295 -8.11 1.05 -19.15
C GLU A 295 -7.80 0.61 -20.58
N VAL A 296 -7.37 -0.62 -20.77
CA VAL A 296 -7.10 -1.18 -22.11
C VAL A 296 -8.39 -1.21 -22.95
N VAL A 297 -9.51 -1.63 -22.36
CA VAL A 297 -10.81 -1.63 -23.04
C VAL A 297 -11.24 -0.22 -23.41
N ALA A 298 -11.15 0.75 -22.49
CA ALA A 298 -11.47 2.16 -22.74
C ALA A 298 -10.63 2.71 -23.90
N HIS A 299 -9.33 2.46 -23.91
CA HIS A 299 -8.44 2.86 -24.99
C HIS A 299 -8.87 2.30 -26.35
N ARG A 300 -9.18 1.00 -26.42
CA ARG A 300 -9.65 0.36 -27.67
C ARG A 300 -10.97 0.95 -28.16
N ILE A 301 -11.89 1.26 -27.27
CA ILE A 301 -13.17 1.91 -27.63
C ILE A 301 -12.91 3.31 -28.18
N TYR A 302 -12.17 4.14 -27.47
CA TYR A 302 -11.89 5.52 -27.85
C TYR A 302 -11.09 5.64 -29.15
N THR A 303 -10.28 4.64 -29.50
CA THR A 303 -9.51 4.61 -30.75
C THR A 303 -10.20 3.86 -31.87
N SER A 304 -11.38 3.26 -31.63
CA SER A 304 -12.11 2.56 -32.67
C SER A 304 -12.69 3.53 -33.71
N SER A 305 -12.62 3.16 -34.99
CA SER A 305 -13.13 4.00 -36.08
C SER A 305 -14.63 4.26 -35.96
N SER A 306 -15.40 3.29 -35.44
CA SER A 306 -16.83 3.44 -35.19
C SER A 306 -17.15 4.52 -34.14
N TYR A 307 -16.36 4.59 -33.09
CA TYR A 307 -16.54 5.59 -32.03
C TYR A 307 -16.09 6.99 -32.48
N VAL A 308 -14.91 7.07 -33.12
CA VAL A 308 -14.33 8.32 -33.61
C VAL A 308 -15.24 8.97 -34.65
N SER A 309 -15.74 8.23 -35.62
CA SER A 309 -16.62 8.75 -36.68
C SER A 309 -17.97 9.24 -36.14
N LYS A 310 -18.52 8.59 -35.10
CA LYS A 310 -19.79 8.97 -34.48
C LYS A 310 -19.71 10.27 -33.70
N HIS A 311 -18.60 10.51 -32.98
CA HIS A 311 -18.52 11.59 -31.99
C HIS A 311 -17.73 12.83 -32.46
N TYR A 312 -16.87 12.70 -33.48
CA TYR A 312 -15.94 13.76 -33.84
C TYR A 312 -16.13 14.36 -35.24
N ASN A 313 -17.05 13.82 -36.07
CA ASN A 313 -17.36 14.33 -37.43
C ASN A 313 -16.10 14.65 -38.27
N VAL A 314 -15.07 13.80 -38.20
CA VAL A 314 -13.71 14.03 -38.70
C VAL A 314 -13.53 13.42 -40.07
N SER A 315 -12.86 14.16 -40.98
CA SER A 315 -12.40 13.61 -42.25
C SER A 315 -11.36 12.47 -42.05
N PRO A 316 -11.23 11.51 -42.96
CA PRO A 316 -10.28 10.39 -42.82
C PRO A 316 -8.84 10.78 -42.54
N ASP A 317 -8.40 11.94 -43.03
CA ASP A 317 -7.03 12.45 -42.79
C ASP A 317 -6.82 13.00 -41.38
N ALA A 318 -7.85 13.53 -40.75
CA ALA A 318 -7.81 13.99 -39.36
C ALA A 318 -7.96 12.81 -38.37
N GLU A 319 -8.54 11.70 -38.79
CA GLU A 319 -8.67 10.48 -37.99
C GLU A 319 -7.29 9.90 -37.62
N GLU A 320 -6.32 9.89 -38.54
CA GLU A 320 -4.96 9.40 -38.27
C GLU A 320 -4.17 10.34 -37.35
N GLN A 321 -4.36 11.66 -37.46
CA GLN A 321 -3.75 12.64 -36.54
C GLN A 321 -4.39 12.59 -35.15
N GLY A 322 -5.70 12.37 -35.07
CA GLY A 322 -6.42 12.17 -33.81
C GLY A 322 -5.97 10.90 -33.09
N LYS A 323 -5.82 9.78 -33.81
CA LYS A 323 -5.27 8.52 -33.30
C LYS A 323 -3.83 8.68 -32.79
N ARG A 324 -2.96 9.39 -33.52
CA ARG A 324 -1.58 9.65 -33.12
C ARG A 324 -1.50 10.54 -31.87
N ARG A 325 -2.38 11.51 -31.69
CA ARG A 325 -2.43 12.35 -30.48
C ARG A 325 -3.00 11.61 -29.27
N LEU A 326 -4.01 10.76 -29.45
CA LEU A 326 -4.54 9.90 -28.41
C LEU A 326 -3.52 8.83 -27.99
N CYS A 327 -2.82 8.19 -28.95
CA CYS A 327 -1.72 7.28 -28.63
C CYS A 327 -0.57 7.96 -27.89
N ALA A 328 -0.17 9.17 -28.27
CA ALA A 328 0.91 9.89 -27.60
C ALA A 328 0.61 10.24 -26.12
N THR A 329 -0.67 10.38 -25.75
CA THR A 329 -1.12 10.56 -24.35
C THR A 329 -1.16 9.24 -23.56
N TYR A 330 -1.20 8.09 -24.23
CA TYR A 330 -1.25 6.77 -23.59
C TYR A 330 0.11 6.04 -23.54
N ASP A 331 1.04 6.36 -24.46
CA ASP A 331 2.40 5.78 -24.47
C ASP A 331 3.29 6.23 -23.31
N SER A 332 2.79 7.16 -22.49
CA SER A 332 3.47 7.59 -21.29
C SER A 332 2.50 7.58 -20.09
N LEU A 333 2.46 6.49 -19.33
CA LEU A 333 2.08 6.51 -17.92
C LEU A 333 2.97 7.47 -17.09
N SER A 334 3.92 8.13 -17.76
CA SER A 334 4.79 9.21 -17.29
C SER A 334 4.19 10.63 -17.42
N VAL A 335 2.94 10.84 -17.86
CA VAL A 335 2.40 12.16 -18.23
C VAL A 335 1.56 12.84 -17.15
N LEU A 336 1.43 12.27 -15.95
CA LEU A 336 0.80 13.01 -14.84
C LEU A 336 1.62 14.22 -14.33
N ALA A 337 2.90 14.33 -14.70
CA ALA A 337 3.80 15.38 -14.21
C ALA A 337 3.85 16.66 -15.06
N ASN A 338 3.22 16.75 -16.24
CA ASN A 338 3.41 17.88 -17.15
C ASN A 338 2.15 18.56 -17.72
N ILE A 339 0.99 18.44 -17.09
CA ILE A 339 -0.26 19.07 -17.57
C ILE A 339 -0.46 20.52 -17.05
N GLU A 340 0.55 21.19 -16.54
CA GLU A 340 0.39 22.62 -16.17
C GLU A 340 0.79 23.64 -17.23
N LYS A 341 1.36 23.28 -18.36
CA LYS A 341 1.70 24.25 -19.41
C LYS A 341 1.69 23.60 -20.78
N GLU A 342 0.56 23.60 -21.45
CA GLU A 342 0.44 23.95 -22.86
C GLU A 342 -1.00 23.71 -23.35
N GLU A 343 -1.57 24.75 -23.97
CA GLU A 343 -2.79 24.86 -24.76
C GLU A 343 -3.88 23.81 -24.52
N LYS A 344 -4.95 24.22 -23.87
CA LYS A 344 -6.23 23.49 -23.79
C LYS A 344 -6.58 22.90 -25.14
N CYS A 345 -6.18 21.66 -25.37
CA CYS A 345 -6.70 20.87 -26.46
C CYS A 345 -8.21 20.70 -26.22
N ASN A 346 -9.05 21.24 -27.09
CA ASN A 346 -10.52 21.12 -27.03
C ASN A 346 -11.01 19.66 -27.06
N LEU A 347 -10.12 18.68 -27.23
CA LEU A 347 -10.35 17.24 -27.15
C LEU A 347 -10.16 16.67 -25.72
N CYS A 348 -9.57 17.44 -24.78
CA CYS A 348 -9.31 17.03 -23.40
C CYS A 348 -10.30 17.56 -22.37
N THR A 349 -11.36 18.24 -22.78
CA THR A 349 -12.44 18.76 -21.92
C THR A 349 -13.64 17.80 -21.83
N PRO A 350 -14.56 17.94 -20.88
CA PRO A 350 -15.44 16.91 -20.27
C PRO A 350 -16.40 16.14 -21.17
N SER A 351 -16.17 16.09 -22.47
CA SER A 351 -16.95 15.29 -23.44
C SER A 351 -16.80 13.75 -23.27
N ARG A 352 -15.98 13.26 -22.33
CA ARG A 352 -15.82 11.82 -22.10
C ARG A 352 -16.98 11.14 -21.38
N LEU A 353 -17.88 11.89 -20.76
CA LEU A 353 -19.14 11.37 -20.22
C LEU A 353 -20.03 10.69 -21.28
N PHE A 354 -19.80 11.01 -22.57
CA PHE A 354 -20.59 10.45 -23.67
C PHE A 354 -20.42 8.93 -23.86
N LEU A 355 -19.30 8.33 -23.41
CA LEU A 355 -19.14 6.89 -23.55
C LEU A 355 -20.21 6.12 -22.79
N TRP A 356 -20.60 6.57 -21.58
CA TRP A 356 -21.62 5.90 -20.80
C TRP A 356 -23.01 5.87 -21.46
N ASP A 357 -23.30 6.85 -22.30
CA ASP A 357 -24.54 6.85 -23.10
C ASP A 357 -24.52 5.77 -24.19
N ASP A 358 -23.34 5.35 -24.65
CA ASP A 358 -23.18 4.31 -25.66
C ASP A 358 -23.01 2.91 -25.07
N ILE A 359 -22.69 2.79 -23.78
CA ILE A 359 -22.55 1.50 -23.10
C ILE A 359 -23.92 0.91 -22.81
N ASP A 360 -24.13 -0.33 -23.24
CA ASP A 360 -25.26 -1.17 -22.84
C ASP A 360 -24.98 -1.86 -21.50
N ARG A 361 -23.86 -2.57 -21.41
CA ARG A 361 -23.49 -3.35 -20.23
C ARG A 361 -21.96 -3.46 -20.09
N VAL A 362 -21.51 -3.55 -18.83
CA VAL A 362 -20.14 -3.91 -18.47
C VAL A 362 -20.16 -5.16 -17.60
N THR A 363 -19.36 -6.16 -17.92
CA THR A 363 -19.22 -7.37 -17.12
C THR A 363 -17.79 -7.47 -16.60
N VAL A 364 -17.64 -7.57 -15.27
CA VAL A 364 -16.36 -7.78 -14.62
C VAL A 364 -16.31 -9.22 -14.11
N HIS A 365 -15.39 -10.00 -14.65
CA HIS A 365 -15.26 -11.42 -14.37
C HIS A 365 -14.15 -11.66 -13.35
N PHE A 366 -14.45 -12.43 -12.32
CA PHE A 366 -13.54 -12.82 -11.25
C PHE A 366 -13.44 -14.32 -11.08
N PRO A 367 -12.34 -14.84 -10.53
CA PRO A 367 -12.35 -16.12 -9.85
C PRO A 367 -13.28 -16.05 -8.62
N PRO A 368 -13.97 -17.16 -8.25
CA PRO A 368 -14.84 -17.16 -7.08
C PRO A 368 -14.13 -16.70 -5.80
N GLY A 369 -14.64 -15.61 -5.18
CA GLY A 369 -14.14 -15.03 -3.95
C GLY A 369 -12.94 -14.08 -4.07
N ALA A 370 -12.42 -13.84 -5.29
CA ALA A 370 -11.29 -12.93 -5.50
C ALA A 370 -11.65 -11.46 -5.22
N ASP A 371 -12.93 -11.11 -5.30
CA ASP A 371 -13.47 -9.77 -5.05
C ASP A 371 -13.94 -9.54 -3.60
N ALA A 372 -13.68 -10.46 -2.68
CA ALA A 372 -14.21 -10.41 -1.30
C ALA A 372 -13.84 -9.13 -0.52
N ALA A 373 -12.78 -8.43 -0.91
CA ALA A 373 -12.41 -7.15 -0.33
C ALA A 373 -13.14 -5.95 -0.96
N LEU A 374 -13.78 -6.11 -2.11
CA LEU A 374 -14.52 -5.08 -2.83
C LEU A 374 -15.99 -5.09 -2.37
N ARG A 375 -16.23 -4.58 -1.17
CA ARG A 375 -17.48 -4.77 -0.41
C ARG A 375 -18.67 -3.96 -0.93
N TYR A 376 -18.42 -2.87 -1.65
CA TYR A 376 -19.45 -1.94 -2.08
C TYR A 376 -19.77 -2.16 -3.56
N THR A 377 -20.99 -2.55 -3.88
CA THR A 377 -21.50 -2.64 -5.25
C THR A 377 -22.20 -1.36 -5.70
N ALA A 378 -22.63 -0.54 -4.74
CA ALA A 378 -23.27 0.75 -4.97
C ALA A 378 -22.77 1.75 -3.92
N PRO A 379 -21.50 2.20 -4.00
CA PRO A 379 -20.94 3.12 -3.04
C PRO A 379 -21.68 4.46 -3.06
N SER A 380 -21.78 5.10 -1.90
CA SER A 380 -22.41 6.41 -1.74
C SER A 380 -21.41 7.55 -1.61
N THR A 381 -20.18 7.22 -1.20
CA THR A 381 -19.07 8.17 -1.02
C THR A 381 -17.85 7.74 -1.81
N GLY A 382 -16.94 8.66 -2.09
CA GLY A 382 -15.66 8.35 -2.71
C GLY A 382 -14.86 7.33 -1.90
N ARG A 383 -14.91 7.44 -0.56
CA ARG A 383 -14.24 6.50 0.36
C ARG A 383 -14.74 5.06 0.23
N GLU A 384 -16.05 4.85 0.13
CA GLU A 384 -16.63 3.55 -0.19
C GLU A 384 -16.21 3.08 -1.59
N GLY A 385 -16.09 4.03 -2.53
CA GLY A 385 -15.67 3.80 -3.91
C GLY A 385 -14.28 3.18 -4.05
N GLN A 386 -13.34 3.42 -3.12
CA GLN A 386 -12.04 2.75 -3.07
C GLN A 386 -12.16 1.22 -2.95
N PHE A 387 -13.30 0.73 -2.45
CA PHE A 387 -13.62 -0.69 -2.25
C PHE A 387 -14.77 -1.16 -3.14
N SER A 388 -14.93 -0.54 -4.32
CA SER A 388 -15.95 -0.85 -5.33
C SER A 388 -15.33 -1.00 -6.71
N ILE A 389 -15.40 -2.19 -7.31
CA ILE A 389 -14.97 -2.37 -8.69
C ILE A 389 -15.88 -1.61 -9.66
N GLU A 390 -17.15 -1.47 -9.32
CA GLU A 390 -18.12 -0.75 -10.12
C GLU A 390 -17.72 0.73 -10.26
N TYR A 391 -17.33 1.35 -9.15
CA TYR A 391 -16.92 2.76 -9.16
C TYR A 391 -15.58 2.98 -9.84
N ILE A 392 -14.62 2.08 -9.62
CA ILE A 392 -13.29 2.14 -10.25
C ILE A 392 -13.42 1.95 -11.78
N VAL A 393 -14.15 0.93 -12.23
CA VAL A 393 -14.38 0.70 -13.66
C VAL A 393 -15.20 1.85 -14.29
N TYR A 394 -16.18 2.39 -13.55
CA TYR A 394 -16.89 3.60 -13.99
C TYR A 394 -15.91 4.74 -14.27
N GLN A 395 -15.02 5.06 -13.33
CA GLN A 395 -14.06 6.16 -13.50
C GLN A 395 -13.17 5.92 -14.73
N VAL A 396 -12.61 4.73 -14.86
CA VAL A 396 -11.73 4.39 -15.98
C VAL A 396 -12.45 4.54 -17.33
N LEU A 397 -13.66 4.02 -17.45
CA LEU A 397 -14.43 4.16 -18.68
C LEU A 397 -14.87 5.60 -18.97
N ALA A 398 -15.10 6.40 -17.92
CA ALA A 398 -15.52 7.82 -18.06
C ALA A 398 -14.35 8.75 -18.38
N TYR A 399 -13.19 8.51 -17.76
CA TYR A 399 -12.06 9.46 -17.77
C TYR A 399 -10.79 8.89 -18.45
N GLY A 400 -10.78 7.62 -18.81
CA GLY A 400 -9.64 6.93 -19.40
C GLY A 400 -8.66 6.37 -18.38
N THR A 401 -8.70 6.83 -17.14
CA THR A 401 -7.93 6.34 -15.99
C THR A 401 -8.67 6.68 -14.71
N VAL A 402 -8.20 6.13 -13.59
CA VAL A 402 -8.72 6.46 -12.26
C VAL A 402 -8.41 7.92 -11.92
N GLN A 403 -9.34 8.59 -11.26
CA GLN A 403 -9.22 9.96 -10.76
C GLN A 403 -9.16 9.93 -9.24
N ASP A 404 -7.97 10.09 -8.65
CA ASP A 404 -7.75 9.95 -7.21
C ASP A 404 -8.60 10.92 -6.38
N GLU A 405 -8.85 12.14 -6.90
CA GLU A 405 -9.70 13.14 -6.24
C GLU A 405 -11.16 12.70 -6.08
N LEU A 406 -11.64 11.79 -6.94
CA LEU A 406 -12.99 11.25 -6.82
C LEU A 406 -13.15 10.28 -5.64
N PHE A 407 -12.06 9.82 -5.03
CA PHE A 407 -12.12 9.05 -3.78
C PHE A 407 -12.27 9.94 -2.53
N LYS A 408 -12.11 11.25 -2.66
CA LYS A 408 -12.22 12.22 -1.56
C LYS A 408 -13.62 12.86 -1.44
N ILE A 409 -14.52 12.62 -2.40
CA ILE A 409 -15.86 13.24 -2.39
C ILE A 409 -16.77 12.62 -1.33
N ASP A 410 -17.54 13.48 -0.64
CA ASP A 410 -18.48 13.05 0.40
C ASP A 410 -19.71 12.33 -0.14
N ALA A 411 -20.11 12.62 -1.38
CA ALA A 411 -21.27 11.99 -2.01
C ALA A 411 -21.05 11.78 -3.51
N ILE A 412 -21.29 10.55 -3.97
CA ILE A 412 -21.28 10.21 -5.40
C ILE A 412 -22.60 10.65 -6.01
N ASP A 413 -22.51 11.37 -7.17
CA ASP A 413 -23.66 11.84 -7.90
C ASP A 413 -24.64 10.68 -8.22
N PRO A 414 -25.95 10.86 -8.04
CA PRO A 414 -26.96 9.86 -8.39
C PRO A 414 -26.85 9.32 -9.82
N ILE A 415 -26.51 10.16 -10.80
CA ILE A 415 -26.33 9.72 -12.20
C ILE A 415 -25.16 8.72 -12.34
N VAL A 416 -24.11 8.89 -11.56
CA VAL A 416 -22.97 7.94 -11.53
C VAL A 416 -23.42 6.61 -10.97
N ARG A 417 -24.30 6.60 -9.95
CA ARG A 417 -24.88 5.37 -9.41
C ARG A 417 -25.71 4.64 -10.45
N ASP A 418 -26.49 5.36 -11.27
CA ASP A 418 -27.26 4.75 -12.36
C ASP A 418 -26.37 4.11 -13.42
N TYR A 419 -25.20 4.70 -13.71
CA TYR A 419 -24.20 4.07 -14.59
C TYR A 419 -23.59 2.80 -13.96
N MET A 420 -23.29 2.81 -12.68
CA MET A 420 -22.75 1.64 -11.98
C MET A 420 -23.71 0.45 -11.99
N LEU A 421 -25.06 0.66 -12.07
CA LEU A 421 -26.05 -0.42 -12.22
C LEU A 421 -25.90 -1.23 -13.50
N ARG A 422 -25.15 -0.74 -14.50
CA ARG A 422 -24.83 -1.46 -15.74
C ARG A 422 -23.57 -2.31 -15.62
N ILE A 423 -22.89 -2.28 -14.46
CA ILE A 423 -21.67 -3.06 -14.21
C ILE A 423 -22.05 -4.25 -13.34
N GLU A 424 -21.88 -5.45 -13.87
CA GLU A 424 -22.18 -6.70 -13.18
C GLU A 424 -20.92 -7.51 -12.88
N ARG A 425 -20.86 -8.18 -11.72
CA ARG A 425 -19.80 -9.13 -11.39
C ARG A 425 -20.21 -10.53 -11.79
N VAL A 426 -19.30 -11.26 -12.44
CA VAL A 426 -19.48 -12.67 -12.83
C VAL A 426 -18.29 -13.49 -12.31
N TYR A 427 -18.56 -14.70 -11.84
CA TYR A 427 -17.57 -15.56 -11.19
C TYR A 427 -17.28 -16.79 -12.03
N ASP A 428 -16.84 -16.58 -13.28
CA ASP A 428 -16.62 -17.61 -14.31
C ASP A 428 -15.14 -17.86 -14.64
N LEU A 429 -14.21 -17.11 -13.99
CA LEU A 429 -12.78 -17.35 -14.17
C LEU A 429 -12.32 -18.52 -13.28
N PRO A 430 -11.27 -19.26 -13.72
CA PRO A 430 -10.72 -20.35 -12.93
C PRO A 430 -10.20 -19.82 -11.59
N LYS A 431 -10.28 -20.67 -10.54
CA LYS A 431 -9.60 -20.37 -9.28
C LYS A 431 -8.10 -20.31 -9.54
N VAL A 432 -7.50 -19.26 -9.03
CA VAL A 432 -6.05 -19.05 -9.00
C VAL A 432 -5.53 -19.23 -7.58
N THR A 433 -4.22 -19.34 -7.42
CA THR A 433 -3.58 -19.37 -6.10
C THR A 433 -3.80 -18.04 -5.37
N GLN A 434 -3.57 -18.01 -4.07
CA GLN A 434 -3.76 -16.79 -3.28
C GLN A 434 -2.82 -15.66 -3.72
N SER A 435 -1.66 -16.01 -4.29
CA SER A 435 -0.65 -15.08 -4.81
C SER A 435 -0.96 -14.54 -6.19
N GLU A 436 -1.85 -15.19 -6.95
CA GLU A 436 -2.22 -14.78 -8.30
C GLU A 436 -3.52 -13.98 -8.28
N ARG A 437 -3.63 -13.05 -9.20
CA ARG A 437 -4.86 -12.29 -9.45
C ARG A 437 -5.14 -12.27 -10.93
N ILE A 438 -6.40 -12.40 -11.29
CA ILE A 438 -6.87 -12.31 -12.67
C ILE A 438 -8.24 -11.66 -12.68
N THR A 439 -8.44 -10.72 -13.57
CA THR A 439 -9.76 -10.10 -13.81
C THR A 439 -9.93 -9.88 -15.30
N LYS A 440 -11.13 -10.16 -15.82
CA LYS A 440 -11.50 -9.87 -17.20
C LYS A 440 -12.61 -8.81 -17.19
N VAL A 441 -12.49 -7.79 -18.03
CA VAL A 441 -13.52 -6.77 -18.23
C VAL A 441 -14.06 -6.88 -19.66
N THR A 442 -15.37 -6.93 -19.78
CA THR A 442 -16.08 -6.94 -21.06
C THR A 442 -17.05 -5.76 -21.10
N VAL A 443 -16.92 -4.91 -22.11
CA VAL A 443 -17.84 -3.79 -22.38
C VAL A 443 -18.61 -4.08 -23.66
N THR A 444 -19.93 -4.04 -23.58
CA THR A 444 -20.84 -4.16 -24.72
C THR A 444 -21.48 -2.80 -25.00
N LEU A 445 -21.35 -2.30 -26.21
CA LEU A 445 -21.96 -1.07 -26.67
C LEU A 445 -23.39 -1.31 -27.19
N LYS A 446 -24.24 -0.28 -27.19
CA LYS A 446 -25.63 -0.34 -27.71
C LYS A 446 -25.74 -0.69 -29.20
N ASN A 447 -24.65 -0.48 -29.95
CA ASN A 447 -24.58 -0.90 -31.36
C ASN A 447 -24.24 -2.40 -31.54
N GLY A 448 -23.98 -3.12 -30.44
CA GLY A 448 -23.62 -4.53 -30.41
C GLY A 448 -22.11 -4.82 -30.41
N ASP A 449 -21.26 -3.83 -30.59
CA ASP A 449 -19.81 -4.01 -30.50
C ASP A 449 -19.41 -4.43 -29.07
N THR A 450 -18.46 -5.36 -28.97
CA THR A 450 -18.00 -5.88 -27.70
C THR A 450 -16.48 -5.81 -27.60
N PHE A 451 -15.97 -5.27 -26.50
CA PHE A 451 -14.54 -5.14 -26.21
C PHE A 451 -14.22 -5.88 -24.92
N THR A 452 -13.18 -6.70 -24.96
CA THR A 452 -12.79 -7.54 -23.82
C THR A 452 -11.29 -7.49 -23.59
N GLU A 453 -10.88 -7.44 -22.32
CA GLU A 453 -9.49 -7.57 -21.89
C GLU A 453 -9.40 -8.41 -20.64
N THR A 454 -8.27 -9.14 -20.50
CA THR A 454 -7.95 -9.95 -19.31
C THR A 454 -6.57 -9.58 -18.82
N VAL A 455 -6.47 -9.19 -17.55
CA VAL A 455 -5.22 -8.81 -16.91
C VAL A 455 -4.93 -9.71 -15.71
N ASN A 456 -3.69 -10.20 -15.65
CA ASN A 456 -3.18 -11.00 -14.51
C ASN A 456 -1.84 -10.48 -13.95
N ASN A 457 -1.14 -9.63 -14.68
CA ASN A 457 0.10 -8.99 -14.24
C ASN A 457 0.02 -7.47 -14.43
N PRO A 458 -0.87 -6.79 -13.69
CA PRO A 458 -1.02 -5.35 -13.79
C PRO A 458 0.24 -4.65 -13.29
N LYS A 459 0.39 -3.37 -13.63
CA LYS A 459 1.46 -2.53 -13.11
C LYS A 459 1.44 -2.51 -11.58
N GLY A 460 2.62 -2.68 -10.98
CA GLY A 460 2.79 -2.83 -9.53
C GLY A 460 2.62 -4.25 -9.00
N SER A 461 2.28 -5.24 -9.86
CA SER A 461 2.30 -6.65 -9.46
C SER A 461 3.75 -7.19 -9.37
N PRO A 462 3.98 -8.32 -8.67
CA PRO A 462 5.31 -8.91 -8.56
C PRO A 462 5.98 -9.21 -9.91
N ASN A 463 5.19 -9.58 -10.93
CA ASN A 463 5.70 -9.86 -12.28
C ASN A 463 5.76 -8.64 -13.21
N ASN A 464 5.26 -7.49 -12.76
CA ASN A 464 5.33 -6.19 -13.45
C ASN A 464 5.49 -5.07 -12.41
N PRO A 465 6.63 -5.05 -11.67
CA PRO A 465 6.83 -4.17 -10.53
C PRO A 465 6.90 -2.69 -10.93
N LEU A 466 6.68 -1.82 -9.95
CA LEU A 466 6.94 -0.39 -10.12
C LEU A 466 8.42 -0.18 -10.34
N THR A 467 8.74 0.67 -11.31
CA THR A 467 10.10 1.17 -11.56
C THR A 467 10.39 2.38 -10.67
N MET A 468 11.66 2.81 -10.62
CA MET A 468 12.03 4.05 -9.94
C MET A 468 11.32 5.27 -10.54
N GLU A 469 11.03 5.27 -11.84
CA GLU A 469 10.27 6.34 -12.49
C GLU A 469 8.81 6.35 -12.01
N ASP A 470 8.16 5.20 -11.90
CA ASP A 470 6.80 5.10 -11.34
C ASP A 470 6.75 5.62 -9.88
N ILE A 471 7.79 5.31 -9.09
CA ILE A 471 7.91 5.81 -7.72
C ILE A 471 8.11 7.33 -7.70
N ARG A 472 8.91 7.89 -8.61
CA ARG A 472 9.07 9.35 -8.75
C ARG A 472 7.74 10.03 -9.07
N ILE A 473 6.95 9.44 -9.96
CA ILE A 473 5.61 9.94 -10.30
C ILE A 473 4.71 9.90 -9.06
N LYS A 474 4.69 8.77 -8.34
CA LYS A 474 3.89 8.59 -7.13
C LYS A 474 4.27 9.58 -6.03
N LEU A 475 5.57 9.80 -5.77
CA LEU A 475 6.07 10.83 -4.86
C LEU A 475 5.68 12.23 -5.33
N GLY A 476 5.67 12.48 -6.64
CA GLY A 476 5.32 13.76 -7.28
C GLY A 476 3.87 14.17 -7.12
N LEU A 477 2.98 13.29 -6.67
CA LEU A 477 1.61 13.65 -6.29
C LEU A 477 1.57 14.62 -5.11
N THR A 478 2.64 14.67 -4.30
CA THR A 478 2.69 15.47 -3.08
C THR A 478 3.95 16.30 -2.94
N LEU A 479 5.08 15.79 -3.44
CA LEU A 479 6.41 16.38 -3.26
C LEU A 479 6.89 17.09 -4.52
N GLU A 480 7.63 18.19 -4.34
CA GLU A 480 8.33 18.86 -5.44
C GLU A 480 9.53 18.02 -5.91
N THR A 481 9.93 18.15 -7.17
CA THR A 481 11.05 17.41 -7.78
C THR A 481 12.33 17.48 -6.94
N LYS A 482 12.68 18.64 -6.39
CA LYS A 482 13.87 18.81 -5.54
C LYS A 482 13.77 18.01 -4.22
N GLN A 483 12.58 17.84 -3.68
CA GLN A 483 12.34 17.06 -2.46
C GLN A 483 12.48 15.56 -2.77
N ILE A 484 11.91 15.12 -3.90
CA ILE A 484 12.03 13.74 -4.39
C ILE A 484 13.50 13.38 -4.59
N ASP A 485 14.27 14.25 -5.27
CA ASP A 485 15.70 14.02 -5.51
C ASP A 485 16.46 13.87 -4.19
N ARG A 486 16.23 14.75 -3.22
CA ARG A 486 16.87 14.67 -1.90
C ARG A 486 16.57 13.36 -1.16
N VAL A 487 15.32 12.90 -1.20
CA VAL A 487 14.94 11.61 -0.56
C VAL A 487 15.66 10.46 -1.23
N ILE A 488 15.63 10.42 -2.56
CA ILE A 488 16.29 9.35 -3.32
C ILE A 488 17.78 9.39 -3.13
N GLU A 489 18.43 10.57 -3.19
CA GLU A 489 19.86 10.75 -2.98
C GLU A 489 20.30 10.34 -1.57
N ALA A 490 19.58 10.77 -0.53
CA ALA A 490 19.86 10.40 0.84
C ALA A 490 19.81 8.89 1.09
N PHE A 491 19.00 8.18 0.28
CA PHE A 491 18.82 6.75 0.36
C PHE A 491 19.73 5.92 -0.56
N THR A 492 20.26 6.52 -1.63
CA THR A 492 21.05 5.80 -2.66
C THR A 492 22.54 6.10 -2.63
N ASN A 493 22.94 7.30 -2.17
CA ASN A 493 24.31 7.78 -2.28
C ASN A 493 25.22 7.47 -1.09
N THR A 494 24.67 7.02 0.02
CA THR A 494 25.41 6.65 1.23
C THR A 494 24.74 5.45 1.91
N ASP A 495 25.53 4.68 2.66
CA ASP A 495 24.97 3.64 3.53
C ASP A 495 24.55 4.21 4.89
N GLU A 496 24.87 5.46 5.19
CA GLU A 496 24.52 6.14 6.43
C GLU A 496 23.08 6.65 6.39
N VAL A 497 22.30 6.43 7.44
CA VAL A 497 20.91 6.92 7.57
C VAL A 497 20.84 8.36 8.06
N GLU A 498 21.90 8.89 8.67
CA GLU A 498 21.93 10.23 9.29
C GLU A 498 21.53 11.37 8.32
N PRO A 499 21.96 11.41 7.04
CA PRO A 499 21.50 12.43 6.09
C PRO A 499 19.99 12.43 5.89
N PHE A 500 19.37 11.25 5.83
CA PHE A 500 17.92 11.10 5.74
C PHE A 500 17.21 11.57 7.00
N LEU A 501 17.70 11.17 8.18
CA LEU A 501 17.15 11.59 9.46
C LEU A 501 17.21 13.12 9.64
N ARG A 502 18.26 13.78 9.17
CA ARG A 502 18.35 15.26 9.14
C ARG A 502 17.30 15.88 8.23
N THR A 503 17.08 15.27 7.06
CA THR A 503 16.04 15.71 6.13
C THR A 503 14.67 15.63 6.78
N LEU A 504 14.36 14.53 7.48
CA LEU A 504 13.13 14.36 8.25
C LEU A 504 12.97 15.39 9.38
N ARG A 505 14.09 15.77 10.05
CA ARG A 505 14.07 16.76 11.15
C ARG A 505 14.04 18.21 10.69
N GLY A 506 14.01 18.46 9.38
CA GLY A 506 14.12 19.81 8.84
C GLY A 506 15.51 20.46 9.04
N GLU A 507 16.49 19.69 9.53
CA GLU A 507 17.86 20.09 9.75
C GLU A 507 18.66 19.96 8.45
N GLY A 508 18.50 20.84 7.50
CA GLY A 508 19.21 20.71 6.24
C GLY A 508 18.68 21.60 5.12
N VAL A 509 17.88 22.57 5.48
CA VAL A 509 17.58 23.68 4.56
C VAL A 509 18.83 24.53 4.49
N LEU A 510 19.70 24.23 3.54
CA LEU A 510 20.71 25.17 3.10
C LEU A 510 19.99 26.46 2.69
N HIS A 511 20.15 27.49 3.50
CA HIS A 511 19.98 28.85 3.04
C HIS A 511 20.99 29.10 1.93
N VAL A 512 20.51 29.13 0.69
CA VAL A 512 21.19 29.77 -0.44
C VAL A 512 20.29 30.87 -0.93
#